data_cb4e6800ffc01762749178c1d15a0689
#
_entry.id   cb4e6800ffc01762749178c1d15a0689
#
_cell.length_a   1.000
_cell.length_b   1.000
_cell.length_c   1.000
_cell.angle_alpha   90.00
_cell.angle_beta   90.00
_cell.angle_gamma   90.00
#
_symmetry.space_group_name_H-M   'P 1'
#
loop_
_entity.id
_entity.type
_entity.pdbx_description
1 polymer ?
#
loop_
_entity_poly.entity_id
_entity_poly.type
_entity_poly.pdbx_seq_one_letter_code
_entity_poly.pdbx_strand_id
1 'polypeptide(L)'
;LDPRFVAMMDELQEMLRYAFRTTNRLTIPISAPGSAGMETCFVNLVEPGDKVVVCINGVFGRRMKENVERVGGVPIPVQAPWGRAVDPNKLEETLRSNPDATIVAFVQAETSTGALSDARTLVEIAHRHDCLTIVDAVTALGGCELEVDAWDIDAVYAGTQKCLSCTPGLAP
;
A
#
# COMPACT_ATOMS: atom_id res chain seq x y z
N LEU A 1 25.51 1.71 -18.74
CA LEU A 1 24.09 1.65 -19.13
C LEU A 1 23.90 2.40 -20.45
N ASP A 2 23.03 1.86 -21.34
CA ASP A 2 22.71 2.53 -22.59
C ASP A 2 21.96 3.85 -22.30
N PRO A 3 22.39 4.99 -22.85
CA PRO A 3 21.74 6.28 -22.59
C PRO A 3 20.25 6.32 -22.99
N ARG A 4 19.85 5.56 -24.00
CA ARG A 4 18.45 5.46 -24.42
C ARG A 4 17.61 4.75 -23.38
N PHE A 5 18.16 3.71 -22.75
CA PHE A 5 17.48 3.00 -21.67
C PHE A 5 17.33 3.89 -20.44
N VAL A 6 18.37 4.65 -20.08
CA VAL A 6 18.31 5.61 -18.97
C VAL A 6 17.20 6.63 -19.23
N ALA A 7 17.17 7.25 -20.41
CA ALA A 7 16.14 8.22 -20.77
C ALA A 7 14.73 7.63 -20.73
N MET A 8 14.55 6.39 -21.19
CA MET A 8 13.26 5.68 -21.10
C MET A 8 12.84 5.44 -19.66
N MET A 9 13.77 5.09 -18.77
CA MET A 9 13.46 4.89 -17.33
C MET A 9 13.13 6.22 -16.64
N ASP A 10 13.82 7.29 -16.98
CA ASP A 10 13.51 8.63 -16.45
C ASP A 10 12.08 9.07 -16.87
N GLU A 11 11.74 8.88 -18.14
CA GLU A 11 10.39 9.18 -18.65
C GLU A 11 9.32 8.31 -17.95
N LEU A 12 9.58 7.02 -17.78
CA LEU A 12 8.68 6.12 -17.05
C LEU A 12 8.45 6.59 -15.62
N GLN A 13 9.49 6.99 -14.90
CA GLN A 13 9.36 7.49 -13.53
C GLN A 13 8.52 8.78 -13.46
N GLU A 14 8.67 9.69 -14.43
CA GLU A 14 7.83 10.89 -14.52
C GLU A 14 6.36 10.54 -14.76
N MET A 15 6.07 9.60 -15.67
CA MET A 15 4.71 9.12 -15.90
C MET A 15 4.11 8.46 -14.65
N LEU A 16 4.91 7.69 -13.90
CA LEU A 16 4.46 7.08 -12.65
C LEU A 16 4.17 8.13 -11.57
N ARG A 17 5.03 9.14 -11.41
CA ARG A 17 4.76 10.27 -10.51
C ARG A 17 3.45 10.98 -10.84
N TYR A 18 3.20 11.20 -12.12
CA TYR A 18 1.93 11.75 -12.57
C TYR A 18 0.74 10.85 -12.21
N ALA A 19 0.85 9.54 -12.44
CA ALA A 19 -0.23 8.59 -12.14
C ALA A 19 -0.53 8.48 -10.65
N PHE A 20 0.50 8.48 -9.80
CA PHE A 20 0.37 8.43 -8.33
C PHE A 20 0.04 9.79 -7.69
N ARG A 21 0.08 10.88 -8.47
CA ARG A 21 -0.07 12.24 -7.93
C ARG A 21 0.97 12.54 -6.85
N THR A 22 2.23 12.29 -7.16
CA THR A 22 3.36 12.48 -6.23
C THR A 22 4.53 13.20 -6.90
N THR A 23 5.27 13.94 -6.10
CA THR A 23 6.57 14.52 -6.46
C THR A 23 7.75 13.72 -5.93
N ASN A 24 7.48 12.61 -5.24
CA ASN A 24 8.49 11.79 -4.60
C ASN A 24 9.48 11.22 -5.64
N ARG A 25 10.76 11.41 -5.38
CA ARG A 25 11.83 10.93 -6.26
C ARG A 25 11.95 9.40 -6.25
N LEU A 26 11.62 8.74 -5.12
CA LEU A 26 11.59 7.29 -5.03
C LEU A 26 10.26 6.74 -5.57
N THR A 27 10.04 6.95 -6.85
CA THR A 27 8.92 6.40 -7.61
C THR A 27 9.51 5.52 -8.70
N ILE A 28 9.51 4.22 -8.49
CA ILE A 28 10.23 3.24 -9.31
C ILE A 28 9.36 2.03 -9.65
N PRO A 29 9.53 1.42 -10.83
CA PRO A 29 8.91 0.15 -11.16
C PRO A 29 9.77 -1.02 -10.66
N ILE A 30 9.17 -1.93 -9.89
CA ILE A 30 9.77 -3.22 -9.57
C ILE A 30 9.49 -4.19 -10.72
N SER A 31 10.52 -4.88 -11.21
CA SER A 31 10.39 -5.84 -12.33
C SER A 31 9.75 -7.15 -11.89
N ALA A 32 8.48 -7.09 -11.52
CA ALA A 32 7.66 -8.20 -11.07
C ALA A 32 6.18 -7.76 -10.95
N PRO A 33 5.21 -8.67 -10.74
CA PRO A 33 3.82 -8.28 -10.50
C PRO A 33 3.61 -7.64 -9.12
N GLY A 34 2.43 -7.02 -8.92
CA GLY A 34 2.09 -6.23 -7.72
C GLY A 34 2.36 -6.90 -6.36
N SER A 35 2.38 -8.24 -6.30
CA SER A 35 2.76 -8.96 -5.07
C SER A 35 4.21 -8.71 -4.66
N ALA A 36 5.11 -8.46 -5.62
CA ALA A 36 6.50 -8.09 -5.31
C ALA A 36 6.62 -6.62 -4.87
N GLY A 37 5.76 -5.73 -5.38
CA GLY A 37 5.61 -4.37 -4.84
C GLY A 37 5.19 -4.41 -3.37
N MET A 38 4.19 -5.23 -3.04
CA MET A 38 3.79 -5.49 -1.65
C MET A 38 5.01 -5.95 -0.81
N GLU A 39 5.67 -7.03 -1.22
CA GLU A 39 6.81 -7.57 -0.50
C GLU A 39 7.94 -6.54 -0.36
N THR A 40 8.21 -5.75 -1.39
CA THR A 40 9.22 -4.69 -1.36
C THR A 40 8.92 -3.67 -0.25
N CYS A 41 7.67 -3.22 -0.11
CA CYS A 41 7.31 -2.29 0.96
C CYS A 41 7.54 -2.92 2.34
N PHE A 42 7.06 -4.14 2.57
CA PHE A 42 7.19 -4.78 3.88
C PHE A 42 8.64 -5.11 4.26
N VAL A 43 9.44 -5.61 3.32
CA VAL A 43 10.87 -5.94 3.57
C VAL A 43 11.72 -4.71 3.88
N ASN A 44 11.35 -3.55 3.34
CA ASN A 44 12.13 -2.32 3.52
C ASN A 44 11.65 -1.43 4.69
N LEU A 45 10.41 -1.60 5.15
CA LEU A 45 9.82 -0.70 6.15
C LEU A 45 9.55 -1.38 7.50
N VAL A 46 9.48 -2.71 7.54
CA VAL A 46 9.20 -3.45 8.78
C VAL A 46 10.48 -4.06 9.32
N GLU A 47 10.85 -3.68 10.53
CA GLU A 47 11.94 -4.30 11.28
C GLU A 47 11.44 -5.47 12.13
N PRO A 48 12.28 -6.47 12.45
CA PRO A 48 11.89 -7.55 13.34
C PRO A 48 11.41 -7.05 14.70
N GLY A 49 10.19 -7.42 15.07
CA GLY A 49 9.56 -7.01 16.32
C GLY A 49 8.62 -5.81 16.19
N ASP A 50 8.63 -5.08 15.06
CA ASP A 50 7.70 -3.99 14.81
C ASP A 50 6.25 -4.47 14.85
N LYS A 51 5.40 -3.71 15.53
CA LYS A 51 3.96 -3.92 15.52
C LYS A 51 3.33 -3.22 14.31
N VAL A 52 2.73 -4.01 13.43
CA VAL A 52 2.07 -3.52 12.22
C VAL A 52 0.57 -3.78 12.31
N VAL A 53 -0.23 -2.73 12.35
CA VAL A 53 -1.68 -2.85 12.26
C VAL A 53 -2.08 -3.13 10.81
N VAL A 54 -2.70 -4.28 10.57
CA VAL A 54 -3.08 -4.72 9.22
C VAL A 54 -4.60 -4.80 9.11
N CYS A 55 -5.18 -3.98 8.23
CA CYS A 55 -6.60 -4.02 7.93
C CYS A 55 -6.91 -5.16 6.95
N ILE A 56 -7.81 -6.06 7.33
CA ILE A 56 -8.12 -7.27 6.58
C ILE A 56 -9.61 -7.31 6.24
N ASN A 57 -9.93 -7.10 4.97
CA ASN A 57 -11.27 -7.21 4.43
C ASN A 57 -11.34 -8.10 3.17
N GLY A 58 -10.26 -8.88 2.93
CA GLY A 58 -10.14 -9.84 1.84
C GLY A 58 -8.81 -10.56 1.81
N VAL A 59 -8.52 -11.20 0.68
CA VAL A 59 -7.32 -12.04 0.48
C VAL A 59 -6.03 -11.22 0.56
N PHE A 60 -6.02 -9.99 -0.02
CA PHE A 60 -4.80 -9.21 -0.10
C PHE A 60 -4.42 -8.59 1.25
N GLY A 61 -5.39 -8.16 2.05
CA GLY A 61 -5.13 -7.79 3.45
C GLY A 61 -4.58 -8.96 4.27
N ARG A 62 -5.07 -10.19 4.04
CA ARG A 62 -4.49 -11.39 4.68
C ARG A 62 -3.04 -11.63 4.24
N ARG A 63 -2.74 -11.42 2.95
CA ARG A 63 -1.36 -11.54 2.43
C ARG A 63 -0.42 -10.50 3.03
N MET A 64 -0.88 -9.26 3.25
CA MET A 64 -0.09 -8.27 4.00
C MET A 64 0.29 -8.79 5.39
N LYS A 65 -0.67 -9.36 6.13
CA LYS A 65 -0.42 -9.96 7.44
C LYS A 65 0.67 -11.05 7.36
N GLU A 66 0.60 -11.93 6.34
CA GLU A 66 1.61 -12.97 6.13
C GLU A 66 2.99 -12.38 5.83
N ASN A 67 3.07 -11.27 5.09
CA ASN A 67 4.34 -10.58 4.83
C ASN A 67 4.94 -10.01 6.11
N VAL A 68 4.14 -9.37 6.96
CA VAL A 68 4.60 -8.90 8.28
C VAL A 68 5.21 -10.03 9.10
N GLU A 69 4.54 -11.19 9.15
CA GLU A 69 5.04 -12.37 9.88
C GLU A 69 6.37 -12.90 9.29
N ARG A 70 6.49 -12.92 7.96
CA ARG A 70 7.70 -13.41 7.27
C ARG A 70 8.92 -12.55 7.48
N VAL A 71 8.75 -11.24 7.61
CA VAL A 71 9.87 -10.32 7.89
C VAL A 71 10.17 -10.19 9.38
N GLY A 72 9.44 -10.92 10.23
CA GLY A 72 9.67 -10.94 11.69
C GLY A 72 8.93 -9.86 12.46
N GLY A 73 8.02 -9.13 11.83
CA GLY A 73 7.11 -8.19 12.48
C GLY A 73 5.97 -8.89 13.22
N VAL A 74 5.26 -8.15 14.04
CA VAL A 74 4.11 -8.61 14.83
C VAL A 74 2.83 -8.00 14.26
N PRO A 75 2.02 -8.74 13.48
CA PRO A 75 0.81 -8.20 12.89
C PRO A 75 -0.32 -8.09 13.90
N ILE A 76 -0.99 -6.94 13.91
CA ILE A 76 -2.19 -6.66 14.71
C ILE A 76 -3.36 -6.52 13.73
N PRO A 77 -4.23 -7.55 13.58
CA PRO A 77 -5.27 -7.54 12.58
C PRO A 77 -6.48 -6.69 12.98
N VAL A 78 -6.90 -5.77 12.11
CA VAL A 78 -8.21 -5.11 12.12
C VAL A 78 -9.10 -5.81 11.10
N GLN A 79 -9.95 -6.72 11.55
CA GLN A 79 -10.79 -7.51 10.66
C GLN A 79 -12.11 -6.81 10.34
N ALA A 80 -12.47 -6.76 9.06
CA ALA A 80 -13.78 -6.40 8.57
C ALA A 80 -14.44 -7.60 7.86
N PRO A 81 -15.76 -7.69 7.82
CA PRO A 81 -16.44 -8.68 6.99
C PRO A 81 -16.04 -8.52 5.52
N TRP A 82 -15.80 -9.64 4.83
CA TRP A 82 -15.45 -9.61 3.41
C TRP A 82 -16.56 -8.95 2.58
N GLY A 83 -16.18 -8.09 1.64
CA GLY A 83 -17.10 -7.27 0.86
C GLY A 83 -17.53 -5.96 1.57
N ARG A 84 -16.95 -5.65 2.71
CA ARG A 84 -17.14 -4.37 3.41
C ARG A 84 -15.84 -3.58 3.47
N ALA A 85 -15.96 -2.26 3.42
CA ALA A 85 -14.84 -1.36 3.67
C ALA A 85 -14.29 -1.56 5.10
N VAL A 86 -13.03 -1.19 5.29
CA VAL A 86 -12.44 -1.08 6.63
C VAL A 86 -13.19 -0.02 7.43
N ASP A 87 -13.54 -0.35 8.67
CA ASP A 87 -14.18 0.58 9.60
C ASP A 87 -13.13 1.47 10.27
N PRO A 88 -13.12 2.80 10.00
CA PRO A 88 -12.15 3.72 10.58
C PRO A 88 -12.18 3.73 12.12
N ASN A 89 -13.33 3.53 12.75
CA ASN A 89 -13.43 3.51 14.20
C ASN A 89 -12.70 2.30 14.80
N LYS A 90 -12.78 1.13 14.14
CA LYS A 90 -12.05 -0.06 14.58
C LYS A 90 -10.54 0.11 14.44
N LEU A 91 -10.08 0.80 13.39
CA LEU A 91 -8.66 1.14 13.24
C LEU A 91 -8.22 2.05 14.40
N GLU A 92 -8.96 3.12 14.66
CA GLU A 92 -8.68 4.06 15.75
C GLU A 92 -8.64 3.36 17.13
N GLU A 93 -9.62 2.49 17.43
CA GLU A 93 -9.65 1.71 18.67
C GLU A 93 -8.45 0.76 18.80
N THR A 94 -8.05 0.13 17.69
CA THR A 94 -6.90 -0.77 17.66
C THR A 94 -5.60 -0.03 17.91
N LEU A 95 -5.40 1.13 17.29
CA LEU A 95 -4.22 1.96 17.49
C LEU A 95 -4.14 2.50 18.91
N ARG A 96 -5.25 2.96 19.49
CA ARG A 96 -5.28 3.35 20.92
C ARG A 96 -4.87 2.23 21.86
N SER A 97 -5.24 1.00 21.52
CA SER A 97 -4.89 -0.18 22.32
C SER A 97 -3.46 -0.68 22.09
N ASN A 98 -2.79 -0.18 21.05
CA ASN A 98 -1.43 -0.55 20.65
C ASN A 98 -0.61 0.71 20.33
N PRO A 99 -0.31 1.54 21.33
CA PRO A 99 0.36 2.82 21.11
C PRO A 99 1.82 2.69 20.65
N ASP A 100 2.35 1.49 20.62
CA ASP A 100 3.67 1.11 20.13
C ASP A 100 3.62 0.50 18.71
N ALA A 101 2.49 0.56 18.02
CA ALA A 101 2.41 0.25 16.60
C ALA A 101 3.15 1.31 15.78
N THR A 102 3.90 0.86 14.76
CA THR A 102 4.74 1.73 13.93
C THR A 102 4.21 1.91 12.52
N ILE A 103 3.38 0.98 12.05
CA ILE A 103 2.88 0.95 10.67
C ILE A 103 1.41 0.55 10.66
N VAL A 104 0.64 1.18 9.77
CA VAL A 104 -0.71 0.74 9.36
C VAL A 104 -0.67 0.31 7.90
N ALA A 105 -1.12 -0.91 7.60
CA ALA A 105 -1.19 -1.44 6.25
C ALA A 105 -2.63 -1.80 5.87
N PHE A 106 -3.06 -1.40 4.67
CA PHE A 106 -4.41 -1.70 4.19
C PHE A 106 -4.49 -1.75 2.66
N VAL A 107 -5.54 -2.38 2.16
CA VAL A 107 -5.88 -2.40 0.72
C VAL A 107 -6.94 -1.35 0.45
N GLN A 108 -6.67 -0.41 -0.45
CA GLN A 108 -7.64 0.61 -0.83
C GLN A 108 -8.83 -0.01 -1.57
N ALA A 109 -8.57 -0.75 -2.66
CA ALA A 109 -9.59 -1.49 -3.40
C ALA A 109 -9.28 -3.00 -3.33
N GLU A 110 -9.96 -3.72 -2.46
CA GLU A 110 -9.72 -5.15 -2.23
C GLU A 110 -10.26 -5.97 -3.40
N THR A 111 -9.35 -6.44 -4.25
CA THR A 111 -9.67 -7.17 -5.50
C THR A 111 -10.54 -8.40 -5.26
N SER A 112 -10.30 -9.14 -4.18
CA SER A 112 -10.97 -10.42 -3.92
C SER A 112 -12.43 -10.28 -3.49
N THR A 113 -12.83 -9.08 -3.05
CA THR A 113 -14.17 -8.83 -2.50
C THR A 113 -14.89 -7.65 -3.14
N GLY A 114 -14.18 -6.81 -3.91
CA GLY A 114 -14.72 -5.60 -4.53
C GLY A 114 -14.97 -4.46 -3.53
N ALA A 115 -14.46 -4.55 -2.30
CA ALA A 115 -14.64 -3.52 -1.30
C ALA A 115 -13.65 -2.36 -1.52
N LEU A 116 -14.16 -1.13 -1.50
CA LEU A 116 -13.37 0.11 -1.53
C LEU A 116 -13.35 0.72 -0.14
N SER A 117 -12.16 0.91 0.42
CA SER A 117 -11.94 1.57 1.71
C SER A 117 -11.56 3.03 1.52
N ASP A 118 -11.94 3.89 2.46
CA ASP A 118 -11.59 5.31 2.47
C ASP A 118 -10.12 5.49 2.89
N ALA A 119 -9.23 5.43 1.88
CA ALA A 119 -7.79 5.49 2.11
C ALA A 119 -7.36 6.78 2.82
N ARG A 120 -7.92 7.92 2.43
CA ARG A 120 -7.60 9.21 3.05
C ARG A 120 -7.87 9.19 4.55
N THR A 121 -9.06 8.79 4.96
CA THR A 121 -9.42 8.71 6.38
C THR A 121 -8.53 7.74 7.15
N LEU A 122 -8.20 6.58 6.55
CA LEU A 122 -7.33 5.59 7.21
C LEU A 122 -5.90 6.11 7.39
N VAL A 123 -5.35 6.84 6.41
CA VAL A 123 -4.03 7.50 6.50
C VAL A 123 -4.05 8.57 7.59
N GLU A 124 -5.06 9.45 7.60
CA GLU A 124 -5.21 10.50 8.62
C GLU A 124 -5.28 9.90 10.05
N ILE A 125 -5.93 8.74 10.21
CA ILE A 125 -5.95 8.03 11.50
C ILE A 125 -4.56 7.50 11.85
N ALA A 126 -3.87 6.84 10.92
CA ALA A 126 -2.53 6.29 11.16
C ALA A 126 -1.56 7.37 11.63
N HIS A 127 -1.53 8.51 10.95
CA HIS A 127 -0.63 9.61 11.29
C HIS A 127 -0.96 10.28 12.63
N ARG A 128 -2.23 10.31 13.06
CA ARG A 128 -2.56 10.78 14.42
C ARG A 128 -1.98 9.90 15.52
N HIS A 129 -1.57 8.68 15.18
CA HIS A 129 -0.92 7.73 16.08
C HIS A 129 0.56 7.50 15.76
N ASP A 130 1.18 8.44 15.03
CA ASP A 130 2.60 8.40 14.64
C ASP A 130 3.00 7.11 13.86
N CYS A 131 2.05 6.50 13.14
CA CYS A 131 2.28 5.32 12.31
C CYS A 131 2.54 5.71 10.85
N LEU A 132 3.52 5.07 10.22
CA LEU A 132 3.67 5.07 8.76
C LEU A 132 2.54 4.28 8.10
N THR A 133 2.29 4.54 6.82
CA THR A 133 1.25 3.86 6.04
C THR A 133 1.82 3.05 4.88
N ILE A 134 1.32 1.82 4.69
CA ILE A 134 1.55 1.02 3.48
C ILE A 134 0.20 0.76 2.81
N VAL A 135 0.02 1.31 1.62
CA VAL A 135 -1.24 1.23 0.88
C VAL A 135 -1.12 0.32 -0.35
N ASP A 136 -1.96 -0.70 -0.43
CA ASP A 136 -2.16 -1.46 -1.66
C ASP A 136 -3.11 -0.71 -2.58
N ALA A 137 -2.56 -0.20 -3.69
CA ALA A 137 -3.32 0.45 -4.75
C ALA A 137 -3.33 -0.37 -6.05
N VAL A 138 -3.05 -1.68 -5.98
CA VAL A 138 -2.94 -2.56 -7.17
C VAL A 138 -4.18 -2.46 -8.06
N THR A 139 -5.37 -2.44 -7.50
CA THR A 139 -6.63 -2.28 -8.25
C THR A 139 -7.24 -0.89 -8.13
N ALA A 140 -6.63 0.01 -7.38
CA ALA A 140 -7.11 1.39 -7.22
C ALA A 140 -6.46 2.36 -8.20
N LEU A 141 -5.13 2.29 -8.40
CA LEU A 141 -4.40 3.22 -9.25
C LEU A 141 -4.94 3.20 -10.69
N GLY A 142 -5.45 4.34 -11.14
CA GLY A 142 -6.09 4.50 -12.44
C GLY A 142 -7.56 4.06 -12.51
N GLY A 143 -8.10 3.48 -11.44
CA GLY A 143 -9.51 3.05 -11.34
C GLY A 143 -10.32 3.80 -10.30
N CYS A 144 -9.67 4.32 -9.26
CA CYS A 144 -10.26 5.11 -8.21
C CYS A 144 -9.38 6.34 -7.94
N GLU A 145 -9.91 7.30 -7.22
CA GLU A 145 -9.12 8.43 -6.74
C GLU A 145 -7.99 7.94 -5.83
N LEU A 146 -6.78 8.43 -6.10
CA LEU A 146 -5.58 8.19 -5.31
C LEU A 146 -4.67 9.41 -5.44
N GLU A 147 -4.50 10.13 -4.35
CA GLU A 147 -3.73 11.38 -4.29
C GLU A 147 -2.61 11.21 -3.24
N VAL A 148 -1.49 10.62 -3.67
CA VAL A 148 -0.44 10.17 -2.73
C VAL A 148 0.09 11.30 -1.87
N ASP A 149 0.54 12.42 -2.49
CA ASP A 149 1.09 13.55 -1.74
C ASP A 149 -0.02 14.28 -0.94
N ALA A 150 -1.22 14.45 -1.52
CA ALA A 150 -2.30 15.19 -0.87
C ALA A 150 -2.90 14.44 0.34
N TRP A 151 -2.82 13.11 0.35
CA TRP A 151 -3.25 12.27 1.46
C TRP A 151 -2.10 11.88 2.40
N ASP A 152 -0.87 12.32 2.08
CA ASP A 152 0.34 12.05 2.86
C ASP A 152 0.64 10.55 3.02
N ILE A 153 0.49 9.78 1.95
CA ILE A 153 0.76 8.33 1.96
C ILE A 153 2.27 8.09 1.97
N ASP A 154 2.79 7.35 2.97
CA ASP A 154 4.24 7.10 3.10
C ASP A 154 4.77 6.08 2.10
N ALA A 155 4.03 4.98 1.89
CA ALA A 155 4.37 3.96 0.91
C ALA A 155 3.13 3.42 0.21
N VAL A 156 3.21 3.29 -1.11
CA VAL A 156 2.14 2.76 -1.94
C VAL A 156 2.72 1.90 -3.05
N TYR A 157 2.04 0.83 -3.42
CA TYR A 157 2.39 0.02 -4.57
C TYR A 157 1.16 -0.31 -5.41
N ALA A 158 1.44 -0.58 -6.70
CA ALA A 158 0.40 -0.93 -7.67
C ALA A 158 0.82 -2.12 -8.56
N GLY A 159 0.08 -2.38 -9.60
CA GLY A 159 0.38 -3.39 -10.61
C GLY A 159 -0.11 -2.94 -11.97
N THR A 160 0.73 -3.06 -12.98
CA THR A 160 0.43 -2.54 -14.33
C THR A 160 -0.73 -3.24 -15.02
N GLN A 161 -1.00 -4.50 -14.70
CA GLN A 161 -2.04 -5.32 -15.36
C GLN A 161 -3.48 -5.10 -14.85
N LYS A 162 -3.68 -4.15 -13.95
CA LYS A 162 -5.01 -3.79 -13.42
C LYS A 162 -5.55 -2.56 -14.14
N CYS A 163 -5.94 -1.53 -13.43
CA CYS A 163 -6.57 -0.36 -14.04
C CYS A 163 -5.62 0.49 -14.90
N LEU A 164 -4.30 0.29 -14.80
CA LEU A 164 -3.34 0.89 -15.74
C LEU A 164 -3.38 0.24 -17.14
N SER A 165 -4.10 -0.86 -17.32
CA SER A 165 -4.37 -1.51 -18.62
C SER A 165 -3.12 -1.92 -19.43
N CYS A 166 -2.03 -2.21 -18.73
CA CYS A 166 -0.79 -2.70 -19.33
C CYS A 166 -0.62 -4.21 -19.14
N THR A 167 0.41 -4.78 -19.75
CA THR A 167 0.79 -6.17 -19.50
C THR A 167 1.31 -6.34 -18.06
N PRO A 168 1.15 -7.55 -17.45
CA PRO A 168 1.79 -7.83 -16.16
C PRO A 168 3.31 -7.84 -16.31
N GLY A 169 4.02 -7.52 -15.22
CA GLY A 169 5.48 -7.58 -15.16
C GLY A 169 6.14 -6.39 -14.48
N LEU A 170 5.37 -5.34 -14.17
CA LEU A 170 5.86 -4.22 -13.37
C LEU A 170 4.92 -3.96 -12.18
N ALA A 171 5.52 -3.67 -11.03
CA ALA A 171 4.88 -3.18 -9.83
C ALA A 171 5.44 -1.79 -9.52
N PRO A 172 4.75 -0.75 -9.96
CA PRO A 172 5.13 0.60 -9.55
C PRO A 172 4.94 0.81 -8.07
#